data_8f5b1489a0a7da0094a006e392d92799
#
_entry.id   8f5b1489a0a7da0094a006e392d92799
#
_cell.length_a   1.000
_cell.length_b   1.000
_cell.length_c   1.000
_cell.angle_alpha   90.00
_cell.angle_beta   90.00
_cell.angle_gamma   90.00
#
_symmetry.space_group_name_H-M   'P 1'
#
loop_
_entity.id
_entity.type
_entity.pdbx_description
1 polymer ?
#
loop_
_entity_poly.entity_id
_entity_poly.type
_entity_poly.pdbx_seq_one_letter_code
_entity_poly.pdbx_strand_id
1 'polypeptide(L)'
;MLDVERQSWLSMYANQLAGYQSALLAPTEILARQHVENMHRLGLDATLYVSSLPTKEKKEILEKLEKGEIFNVVGTHALFQENVVFHKLGLVIADEQQRFGVKQRRSLLEKGKCVDFLMMSATPIPRTYAHFLYGDMDISSIHTMPEGRRPVITKYFKTSSMAPCLKDVLNFIKEGRQCYVVCPAIEENDEYKMRNVFEIYEGMTKTLKGVRIGLLHGKMTSQEKEETMEKFSNHELDILVSTTVIEVGIDVANASVMVIYDAHRFGLSTLHQLRGRVARDKNQGYCFLLSASNDPQAIERLKKMEELKDGFEVSNYDLHMRGPGDILGIRQSGMPCLVFGDFEKDQAMMETCIHDAKEIIQDQIDVDLLLYVSNAIENAQYFD
;
A
#
# COMPACT_ATOMS: atom_id res chain seq x y z
N MET A 1 15.72 3.83 14.83
CA MET A 1 14.83 2.67 14.64
C MET A 1 14.70 2.43 13.14
N LEU A 2 14.89 1.19 12.70
CA LEU A 2 14.77 0.84 11.28
C LEU A 2 13.28 0.71 10.94
N ASP A 3 12.81 1.49 9.97
CA ASP A 3 11.50 1.31 9.38
C ASP A 3 11.50 0.12 8.40
N VAL A 4 10.34 -0.31 7.92
CA VAL A 4 10.19 -1.46 7.01
C VAL A 4 11.02 -1.27 5.73
N GLU A 5 11.04 -0.05 5.18
CA GLU A 5 11.79 0.26 3.96
C GLU A 5 13.30 0.05 4.16
N ARG A 6 13.86 0.56 5.27
CA ARG A 6 15.30 0.37 5.56
C ARG A 6 15.67 -1.07 5.79
N GLN A 7 14.79 -1.86 6.41
CA GLN A 7 15.03 -3.30 6.56
C GLN A 7 15.07 -3.99 5.19
N SER A 8 14.20 -3.62 4.27
CA SER A 8 14.21 -4.16 2.92
C SER A 8 15.50 -3.83 2.18
N TRP A 9 15.98 -2.58 2.26
CA TRP A 9 17.25 -2.18 1.65
C TRP A 9 18.46 -2.87 2.27
N LEU A 10 18.45 -3.11 3.57
CA LEU A 10 19.50 -3.90 4.23
C LEU A 10 19.50 -5.36 3.77
N SER A 11 18.32 -5.95 3.54
CA SER A 11 18.21 -7.30 2.97
C SER A 11 18.77 -7.35 1.55
N MET A 12 18.50 -6.33 0.72
CA MET A 12 19.09 -6.20 -0.61
C MET A 12 20.64 -6.10 -0.54
N TYR A 13 21.15 -5.32 0.39
CA TYR A 13 22.60 -5.19 0.60
C TYR A 13 23.23 -6.51 1.06
N ALA A 14 22.61 -7.21 1.99
CA ALA A 14 23.08 -8.53 2.44
C ALA A 14 23.08 -9.55 1.28
N ASN A 15 22.04 -9.54 0.45
CA ASN A 15 21.96 -10.38 -0.74
C ASN A 15 23.03 -10.04 -1.78
N GLN A 16 23.34 -8.76 -1.98
CA GLN A 16 24.46 -8.30 -2.82
C GLN A 16 25.81 -8.79 -2.30
N LEU A 17 26.05 -8.71 -0.99
CA LEU A 17 27.28 -9.23 -0.38
C LEU A 17 27.45 -10.74 -0.57
N ALA A 18 26.35 -11.49 -0.68
CA ALA A 18 26.33 -12.90 -1.01
C ALA A 18 26.49 -13.17 -2.52
N GLY A 19 26.62 -12.12 -3.36
CA GLY A 19 26.81 -12.24 -4.79
C GLY A 19 25.55 -12.50 -5.60
N TYR A 20 24.35 -12.15 -5.04
CA TYR A 20 23.07 -12.28 -5.70
C TYR A 20 22.49 -10.91 -6.06
N GLN A 21 21.62 -10.90 -7.06
CA GLN A 21 20.85 -9.73 -7.47
C GLN A 21 19.53 -9.64 -6.71
N SER A 22 19.07 -8.41 -6.50
CA SER A 22 17.79 -8.13 -5.84
C SER A 22 16.89 -7.25 -6.72
N ALA A 23 15.60 -7.52 -6.71
CA ALA A 23 14.58 -6.72 -7.37
C ALA A 23 13.58 -6.16 -6.35
N LEU A 24 13.42 -4.84 -6.29
CA LEU A 24 12.39 -4.19 -5.48
C LEU A 24 11.28 -3.66 -6.40
N LEU A 25 10.07 -4.13 -6.14
CA LEU A 25 8.86 -3.73 -6.84
C LEU A 25 8.18 -2.60 -6.08
N ALA A 26 8.02 -1.47 -6.72
CA ALA A 26 7.23 -0.36 -6.24
C ALA A 26 5.95 -0.21 -7.08
N PRO A 27 4.81 0.15 -6.47
CA PRO A 27 3.54 0.25 -7.20
C PRO A 27 3.49 1.39 -8.21
N THR A 28 4.36 2.40 -8.08
CA THR A 28 4.46 3.53 -9.03
C THR A 28 5.89 3.93 -9.32
N GLU A 29 6.10 4.62 -10.44
CA GLU A 29 7.41 5.14 -10.84
C GLU A 29 7.96 6.14 -9.83
N ILE A 30 7.10 6.95 -9.23
CA ILE A 30 7.49 7.95 -8.23
C ILE A 30 8.08 7.25 -6.99
N LEU A 31 7.42 6.21 -6.49
CA LEU A 31 7.96 5.42 -5.37
C LEU A 31 9.26 4.71 -5.75
N ALA A 32 9.33 4.15 -6.95
CA ALA A 32 10.55 3.52 -7.42
C ALA A 32 11.73 4.51 -7.40
N ARG A 33 11.53 5.74 -7.88
CA ARG A 33 12.53 6.81 -7.83
C ARG A 33 12.92 7.17 -6.39
N GLN A 34 11.94 7.31 -5.50
CA GLN A 34 12.21 7.59 -4.08
C GLN A 34 13.03 6.50 -3.39
N HIS A 35 12.71 5.22 -3.65
CA HIS A 35 13.51 4.12 -3.13
C HIS A 35 14.97 4.23 -3.60
N VAL A 36 15.20 4.45 -4.90
CA VAL A 36 16.55 4.60 -5.46
C VAL A 36 17.28 5.78 -4.81
N GLU A 37 16.66 6.96 -4.74
CA GLU A 37 17.25 8.14 -4.11
C GLU A 37 17.61 7.91 -2.64
N ASN A 38 16.70 7.29 -1.89
CA ASN A 38 16.93 7.00 -0.48
C ASN A 38 18.04 5.95 -0.28
N MET A 39 18.08 4.92 -1.14
CA MET A 39 19.18 3.94 -1.15
C MET A 39 20.52 4.62 -1.43
N HIS A 40 20.60 5.50 -2.44
CA HIS A 40 21.81 6.26 -2.76
C HIS A 40 22.25 7.17 -1.59
N ARG A 41 21.31 7.82 -0.89
CA ARG A 41 21.63 8.61 0.33
C ARG A 41 22.24 7.79 1.44
N LEU A 42 21.96 6.48 1.48
CA LEU A 42 22.57 5.54 2.43
C LEU A 42 23.86 4.89 1.91
N GLY A 43 24.30 5.27 0.70
CA GLY A 43 25.47 4.68 0.07
C GLY A 43 25.24 3.31 -0.57
N LEU A 44 23.98 2.92 -0.76
CA LEU A 44 23.60 1.69 -1.43
C LEU A 44 23.39 1.96 -2.93
N ASP A 45 24.03 1.18 -3.77
CA ASP A 45 23.86 1.30 -5.22
C ASP A 45 22.56 0.61 -5.67
N ALA A 46 21.75 1.33 -6.43
CA ALA A 46 20.47 0.84 -6.96
C ALA A 46 20.17 1.47 -8.32
N THR A 47 19.65 0.68 -9.24
CA THR A 47 19.31 1.11 -10.59
C THR A 47 17.80 1.16 -10.76
N LEU A 48 17.29 2.29 -11.28
CA LEU A 48 15.88 2.44 -11.62
C LEU A 48 15.55 1.76 -12.95
N TYR A 49 14.46 0.97 -12.98
CA TYR A 49 13.92 0.40 -14.22
C TYR A 49 12.41 0.58 -14.30
N VAL A 50 11.96 1.55 -15.09
CA VAL A 50 10.56 1.94 -15.26
C VAL A 50 10.18 2.14 -16.72
N SER A 51 8.87 2.16 -16.99
CA SER A 51 8.36 2.23 -18.38
C SER A 51 8.66 3.56 -19.07
N SER A 52 8.82 4.64 -18.34
CA SER A 52 9.11 5.98 -18.89
C SER A 52 10.55 6.20 -19.33
N LEU A 53 11.50 5.30 -18.97
CA LEU A 53 12.89 5.43 -19.37
C LEU A 53 13.07 5.37 -20.89
N PRO A 54 14.06 6.11 -21.46
CA PRO A 54 14.41 6.02 -22.88
C PRO A 54 14.80 4.59 -23.30
N THR A 55 14.43 4.20 -24.52
CA THR A 55 14.70 2.84 -25.03
C THR A 55 16.18 2.45 -24.98
N LYS A 56 17.08 3.41 -25.24
CA LYS A 56 18.52 3.19 -25.17
C LYS A 56 18.98 2.83 -23.75
N GLU A 57 18.53 3.59 -22.78
CA GLU A 57 18.86 3.39 -21.36
C GLU A 57 18.32 2.05 -20.85
N LYS A 58 17.07 1.72 -21.20
CA LYS A 58 16.50 0.40 -20.89
C LYS A 58 17.36 -0.74 -21.39
N LYS A 59 17.83 -0.64 -22.65
CA LYS A 59 18.66 -1.68 -23.25
C LYS A 59 20.00 -1.82 -22.51
N GLU A 60 20.64 -0.73 -22.15
CA GLU A 60 21.88 -0.74 -21.37
C GLU A 60 21.70 -1.37 -19.98
N ILE A 61 20.58 -1.06 -19.31
CA ILE A 61 20.25 -1.63 -18.00
C ILE A 61 20.01 -3.14 -18.12
N LEU A 62 19.26 -3.60 -19.12
CA LEU A 62 18.99 -5.02 -19.34
C LEU A 62 20.28 -5.81 -19.61
N GLU A 63 21.17 -5.28 -20.45
CA GLU A 63 22.47 -5.92 -20.72
C GLU A 63 23.34 -6.03 -19.46
N LYS A 64 23.34 -5.00 -18.60
CA LYS A 64 24.06 -5.01 -17.32
C LYS A 64 23.44 -5.95 -16.30
N LEU A 65 22.11 -6.06 -16.24
CA LEU A 65 21.40 -7.01 -15.38
C LEU A 65 21.76 -8.45 -15.76
N GLU A 66 21.72 -8.78 -17.05
CA GLU A 66 22.03 -10.11 -17.57
C GLU A 66 23.50 -10.49 -17.31
N LYS A 67 24.42 -9.51 -17.35
CA LYS A 67 25.85 -9.73 -17.04
C LYS A 67 26.16 -9.77 -15.54
N GLY A 68 25.19 -9.43 -14.67
CA GLY A 68 25.41 -9.35 -13.23
C GLY A 68 26.17 -8.11 -12.77
N GLU A 69 26.23 -7.06 -13.58
CA GLU A 69 26.90 -5.79 -13.25
C GLU A 69 26.01 -4.90 -12.36
N ILE A 70 24.67 -5.08 -12.42
CA ILE A 70 23.71 -4.43 -11.56
C ILE A 70 23.24 -5.43 -10.52
N PHE A 71 23.44 -5.13 -9.23
CA PHE A 71 23.02 -5.97 -8.11
C PHE A 71 21.61 -5.63 -7.60
N ASN A 72 21.28 -4.36 -7.52
CA ASN A 72 19.99 -3.93 -7.01
C ASN A 72 19.23 -3.15 -8.08
N VAL A 73 18.06 -3.65 -8.47
CA VAL A 73 17.16 -2.95 -9.37
C VAL A 73 15.84 -2.62 -8.65
N VAL A 74 15.40 -1.40 -8.84
CA VAL A 74 14.11 -0.91 -8.31
C VAL A 74 13.24 -0.53 -9.50
N GLY A 75 12.02 -1.05 -9.55
CA GLY A 75 11.13 -0.75 -10.68
C GLY A 75 9.67 -1.02 -10.39
N THR A 76 8.87 -0.88 -11.42
CA THR A 76 7.43 -1.15 -11.38
C THR A 76 7.12 -2.47 -12.10
N HIS A 77 5.89 -2.63 -12.57
CA HIS A 77 5.47 -3.76 -13.42
C HIS A 77 6.37 -4.00 -14.64
N ALA A 78 7.22 -3.05 -15.04
CA ALA A 78 8.19 -3.24 -16.10
C ALA A 78 9.17 -4.39 -15.81
N LEU A 79 9.46 -4.72 -14.54
CA LEU A 79 10.32 -5.82 -14.14
C LEU A 79 9.75 -7.22 -14.41
N PHE A 80 8.43 -7.33 -14.61
CA PHE A 80 7.78 -8.61 -14.95
C PHE A 80 7.99 -9.02 -16.43
N GLN A 81 8.38 -8.08 -17.29
CA GLN A 81 8.51 -8.34 -18.71
C GLN A 81 9.53 -9.48 -18.98
N GLU A 82 9.24 -10.31 -19.96
CA GLU A 82 10.06 -11.49 -20.29
C GLU A 82 11.51 -11.13 -20.68
N ASN A 83 11.70 -9.97 -21.29
CA ASN A 83 13.02 -9.48 -21.68
C ASN A 83 13.91 -9.03 -20.52
N VAL A 84 13.38 -8.96 -19.28
CA VAL A 84 14.18 -8.69 -18.09
C VAL A 84 14.78 -10.00 -17.60
N VAL A 85 16.07 -10.19 -17.85
CA VAL A 85 16.83 -11.38 -17.46
C VAL A 85 17.83 -11.00 -16.38
N PHE A 86 17.87 -11.79 -15.31
CA PHE A 86 18.84 -11.65 -14.23
C PHE A 86 19.94 -12.68 -14.35
N HIS A 87 21.17 -12.30 -14.03
CA HIS A 87 22.28 -13.24 -13.95
C HIS A 87 22.12 -14.23 -12.80
N LYS A 88 21.79 -13.71 -11.62
CA LYS A 88 21.63 -14.50 -10.38
C LYS A 88 20.68 -13.81 -9.41
N LEU A 89 19.37 -13.83 -9.70
CA LEU A 89 18.34 -13.27 -8.81
C LEU A 89 18.21 -14.14 -7.57
N GLY A 90 18.35 -13.53 -6.37
CA GLY A 90 18.23 -14.19 -5.09
C GLY A 90 17.14 -13.61 -4.20
N LEU A 91 16.74 -12.34 -4.40
CA LEU A 91 15.74 -11.69 -3.56
C LEU A 91 14.79 -10.83 -4.40
N VAL A 92 13.51 -11.00 -4.14
CA VAL A 92 12.45 -10.12 -4.67
C VAL A 92 11.74 -9.48 -3.49
N ILE A 93 11.58 -8.17 -3.53
CA ILE A 93 10.83 -7.39 -2.54
C ILE A 93 9.64 -6.76 -3.22
N ALA A 94 8.45 -6.93 -2.68
CA ALA A 94 7.24 -6.26 -3.15
C ALA A 94 6.73 -5.28 -2.09
N ASP A 95 6.81 -3.99 -2.40
CA ASP A 95 6.19 -2.94 -1.59
C ASP A 95 4.72 -2.80 -1.96
N GLU A 96 3.85 -2.63 -0.95
CA GLU A 96 2.38 -2.58 -1.10
C GLU A 96 1.87 -3.77 -1.95
N GLN A 97 2.18 -4.97 -1.50
CA GLN A 97 1.95 -6.23 -2.24
C GLN A 97 0.55 -6.38 -2.85
N GLN A 98 -0.49 -5.81 -2.24
CA GLN A 98 -1.86 -5.87 -2.73
C GLN A 98 -2.06 -5.21 -4.11
N ARG A 99 -1.07 -4.46 -4.58
CA ARG A 99 -1.06 -3.83 -5.91
C ARG A 99 -0.55 -4.76 -7.02
N PHE A 100 0.00 -5.92 -6.66
CA PHE A 100 0.57 -6.86 -7.62
C PHE A 100 -0.22 -8.17 -7.63
N GLY A 101 -0.68 -8.58 -8.80
CA GLY A 101 -1.39 -9.84 -8.97
C GLY A 101 -0.52 -11.06 -8.69
N VAL A 102 -1.13 -12.20 -8.31
CA VAL A 102 -0.43 -13.46 -8.03
C VAL A 102 0.42 -13.92 -9.21
N LYS A 103 -0.12 -13.87 -10.43
CA LYS A 103 0.59 -14.25 -11.66
C LYS A 103 1.84 -13.41 -11.91
N GLN A 104 1.75 -12.10 -11.63
CA GLN A 104 2.89 -11.19 -11.79
C GLN A 104 4.02 -11.51 -10.81
N ARG A 105 3.68 -11.78 -9.55
CA ARG A 105 4.66 -12.17 -8.53
C ARG A 105 5.37 -13.46 -8.91
N ARG A 106 4.60 -14.47 -9.31
CA ARG A 106 5.12 -15.76 -9.74
C ARG A 106 6.08 -15.63 -10.93
N SER A 107 5.73 -14.86 -11.95
CA SER A 107 6.59 -14.64 -13.13
C SER A 107 7.95 -14.02 -12.78
N LEU A 108 8.06 -13.23 -11.71
CA LEU A 108 9.34 -12.68 -11.27
C LEU A 108 10.15 -13.70 -10.45
N LEU A 109 9.51 -14.49 -9.61
CA LEU A 109 10.15 -15.56 -8.85
C LEU A 109 10.75 -16.64 -9.78
N GLU A 110 10.08 -16.93 -10.89
CA GLU A 110 10.53 -17.89 -11.89
C GLU A 110 11.79 -17.43 -12.68
N LYS A 111 12.20 -16.15 -12.55
CA LYS A 111 13.43 -15.61 -13.14
C LYS A 111 14.72 -16.02 -12.40
N GLY A 112 14.60 -16.69 -11.24
CA GLY A 112 15.73 -17.24 -10.48
C GLY A 112 15.46 -18.68 -10.03
N LYS A 113 16.50 -19.40 -9.58
CA LYS A 113 16.37 -20.82 -9.20
C LYS A 113 15.85 -21.02 -7.77
N CYS A 114 16.29 -20.16 -6.85
CA CYS A 114 15.85 -20.12 -5.44
C CYS A 114 15.80 -18.65 -5.06
N VAL A 115 14.62 -18.06 -5.15
CA VAL A 115 14.43 -16.63 -4.93
C VAL A 115 13.63 -16.46 -3.64
N ASP A 116 14.25 -15.78 -2.67
CA ASP A 116 13.55 -15.35 -1.48
C ASP A 116 12.58 -14.23 -1.82
N PHE A 117 11.39 -14.25 -1.20
CA PHE A 117 10.36 -13.26 -1.45
C PHE A 117 9.97 -12.53 -0.16
N LEU A 118 10.19 -11.22 -0.13
CA LEU A 118 9.82 -10.34 0.98
C LEU A 118 8.62 -9.49 0.57
N MET A 119 7.51 -9.66 1.25
CA MET A 119 6.31 -8.83 1.07
C MET A 119 6.25 -7.76 2.14
N MET A 120 6.00 -6.52 1.73
CA MET A 120 5.79 -5.40 2.63
C MET A 120 4.38 -4.86 2.46
N SER A 121 3.75 -4.50 3.56
CA SER A 121 2.45 -3.85 3.55
C SER A 121 2.30 -2.90 4.74
N ALA A 122 1.75 -1.72 4.49
CA ALA A 122 1.37 -0.78 5.55
C ALA A 122 0.04 -1.14 6.23
N THR A 123 -0.75 -2.03 5.62
CA THR A 123 -1.99 -2.57 6.19
C THR A 123 -1.75 -3.99 6.68
N PRO A 124 -1.52 -4.18 7.98
CA PRO A 124 -1.20 -5.49 8.52
C PRO A 124 -2.40 -6.43 8.37
N ILE A 125 -2.11 -7.64 7.90
CA ILE A 125 -3.08 -8.74 8.00
C ILE A 125 -2.87 -9.37 9.37
N PRO A 126 -3.93 -9.63 10.16
CA PRO A 126 -3.78 -10.32 11.43
C PRO A 126 -3.00 -11.62 11.26
N ARG A 127 -2.08 -11.90 12.19
CA ARG A 127 -1.09 -12.97 12.07
C ARG A 127 -1.72 -14.34 11.76
N THR A 128 -2.82 -14.66 12.41
CA THR A 128 -3.55 -15.91 12.21
C THR A 128 -4.05 -16.07 10.78
N TYR A 129 -4.59 -14.98 10.21
CA TYR A 129 -5.05 -14.99 8.82
C TYR A 129 -3.91 -15.03 7.81
N ALA A 130 -2.83 -14.35 8.11
CA ALA A 130 -1.67 -14.36 7.24
C ALA A 130 -1.02 -15.75 7.17
N HIS A 131 -0.94 -16.48 8.28
CA HIS A 131 -0.50 -17.88 8.29
C HIS A 131 -1.45 -18.79 7.50
N PHE A 132 -2.75 -18.55 7.59
CA PHE A 132 -3.74 -19.32 6.83
C PHE A 132 -3.65 -19.08 5.31
N LEU A 133 -3.42 -17.80 4.93
CA LEU A 133 -3.37 -17.40 3.51
C LEU A 133 -2.06 -17.75 2.82
N TYR A 134 -0.98 -17.64 3.55
CA TYR A 134 0.38 -17.72 2.99
C TYR A 134 1.13 -18.96 3.48
N GLY A 135 0.48 -19.81 4.28
CA GLY A 135 0.95 -21.13 4.71
C GLY A 135 2.31 -21.11 5.41
N ASP A 136 3.35 -21.20 4.64
CA ASP A 136 4.74 -21.34 5.04
C ASP A 136 5.53 -20.02 5.16
N MET A 137 4.84 -18.88 5.05
CA MET A 137 5.52 -17.57 5.17
C MET A 137 5.78 -17.18 6.62
N ASP A 138 7.00 -16.76 6.90
CA ASP A 138 7.36 -16.10 8.15
C ASP A 138 6.84 -14.66 8.19
N ILE A 139 6.21 -14.29 9.31
CA ILE A 139 5.59 -13.00 9.49
C ILE A 139 6.33 -12.21 10.56
N SER A 140 6.88 -11.07 10.15
CA SER A 140 7.49 -10.10 11.05
C SER A 140 6.63 -8.85 11.14
N SER A 141 6.25 -8.45 12.36
CA SER A 141 5.42 -7.28 12.61
C SER A 141 6.20 -6.21 13.36
N ILE A 142 6.16 -4.98 12.85
CA ILE A 142 6.78 -3.81 13.50
C ILE A 142 5.67 -3.00 14.17
N HIS A 143 5.63 -3.07 15.51
CA HIS A 143 4.61 -2.38 16.32
C HIS A 143 5.07 -1.00 16.82
N THR A 144 6.36 -0.71 16.73
CA THR A 144 6.91 0.54 17.28
C THR A 144 6.86 1.65 16.24
N MET A 145 6.24 2.76 16.59
CA MET A 145 6.31 3.97 15.75
C MET A 145 7.71 4.60 15.81
N PRO A 146 8.17 5.25 14.72
CA PRO A 146 9.41 6.04 14.75
C PRO A 146 9.36 7.13 15.81
N GLU A 147 10.53 7.42 16.42
CA GLU A 147 10.62 8.47 17.43
C GLU A 147 10.19 9.83 16.87
N GLY A 148 9.41 10.56 17.67
CA GLY A 148 8.89 11.88 17.31
C GLY A 148 7.59 11.88 16.52
N ARG A 149 7.13 10.74 16.03
CA ARG A 149 5.85 10.64 15.32
C ARG A 149 4.69 10.66 16.30
N ARG A 150 3.74 11.59 16.08
CA ARG A 150 2.52 11.72 16.89
C ARG A 150 1.35 11.02 16.20
N PRO A 151 0.43 10.40 16.95
CA PRO A 151 -0.80 9.87 16.38
C PRO A 151 -1.58 10.97 15.68
N VAL A 152 -2.15 10.65 14.50
CA VAL A 152 -2.99 11.60 13.76
C VAL A 152 -4.33 11.78 14.47
N ILE A 153 -4.71 13.02 14.70
CA ILE A 153 -6.05 13.35 15.24
C ILE A 153 -7.05 13.22 14.10
N THR A 154 -7.93 12.22 14.19
CA THR A 154 -8.98 11.98 13.20
C THR A 154 -10.30 12.52 13.69
N LYS A 155 -11.07 13.22 12.84
CA LYS A 155 -12.41 13.74 13.17
C LYS A 155 -13.37 13.50 12.00
N TYR A 156 -14.54 13.01 12.32
CA TYR A 156 -15.65 12.84 11.39
C TYR A 156 -16.58 14.05 11.40
N PHE A 157 -17.01 14.50 10.22
CA PHE A 157 -18.01 15.55 10.04
C PHE A 157 -19.06 15.14 9.00
N LYS A 158 -20.31 15.45 9.27
CA LYS A 158 -21.32 15.44 8.20
C LYS A 158 -21.01 16.54 7.19
N THR A 159 -21.11 16.26 5.90
CA THR A 159 -20.82 17.25 4.85
C THR A 159 -21.70 18.51 4.98
N SER A 160 -22.95 18.36 5.46
CA SER A 160 -23.84 19.49 5.77
C SER A 160 -23.34 20.38 6.91
N SER A 161 -22.36 19.95 7.71
CA SER A 161 -21.82 20.62 8.88
C SER A 161 -20.30 20.76 8.81
N MET A 162 -19.75 20.95 7.61
CA MET A 162 -18.29 20.99 7.38
C MET A 162 -17.64 22.37 7.69
N ALA A 163 -18.42 23.37 8.02
CA ALA A 163 -17.89 24.71 8.32
C ALA A 163 -16.79 24.73 9.41
N PRO A 164 -16.87 23.97 10.51
CA PRO A 164 -15.79 23.88 11.49
C PRO A 164 -14.51 23.28 10.89
N CYS A 165 -14.63 22.25 10.05
CA CYS A 165 -13.50 21.63 9.35
C CYS A 165 -12.79 22.63 8.46
N LEU A 166 -13.54 23.39 7.63
CA LEU A 166 -12.95 24.41 6.76
C LEU A 166 -12.26 25.52 7.57
N LYS A 167 -12.82 25.91 8.72
CA LYS A 167 -12.18 26.88 9.61
C LYS A 167 -10.85 26.35 10.15
N ASP A 168 -10.80 25.09 10.59
CA ASP A 168 -9.59 24.47 11.09
C ASP A 168 -8.54 24.39 9.96
N VAL A 169 -8.91 23.95 8.75
CA VAL A 169 -8.03 23.89 7.59
C VAL A 169 -7.44 25.26 7.27
N LEU A 170 -8.26 26.33 7.24
CA LEU A 170 -7.78 27.68 6.99
C LEU A 170 -6.82 28.19 8.08
N ASN A 171 -7.03 27.82 9.33
CA ASN A 171 -6.11 28.15 10.40
C ASN A 171 -4.76 27.47 10.21
N PHE A 172 -4.74 26.19 9.86
CA PHE A 172 -3.50 25.47 9.59
C PHE A 172 -2.74 26.02 8.38
N ILE A 173 -3.46 26.42 7.32
CA ILE A 173 -2.83 27.07 6.15
C ILE A 173 -2.19 28.42 6.55
N LYS A 174 -2.87 29.22 7.40
CA LYS A 174 -2.31 30.48 7.95
C LYS A 174 -1.06 30.23 8.80
N GLU A 175 -0.96 29.08 9.46
CA GLU A 175 0.23 28.64 10.19
C GLU A 175 1.36 28.16 9.26
N GLY A 176 1.16 28.20 7.94
CA GLY A 176 2.12 27.77 6.93
C GLY A 176 2.11 26.27 6.68
N ARG A 177 1.08 25.51 7.11
CA ARG A 177 0.94 24.09 6.84
C ARG A 177 0.26 23.83 5.51
N GLN A 178 0.49 22.67 4.96
CA GLN A 178 -0.16 22.24 3.71
C GLN A 178 -1.22 21.17 3.97
N CYS A 179 -2.20 21.13 3.06
CA CYS A 179 -3.36 20.26 3.18
C CYS A 179 -3.56 19.41 1.92
N TYR A 180 -3.78 18.12 2.11
CA TYR A 180 -4.34 17.23 1.09
C TYR A 180 -5.87 17.21 1.18
N VAL A 181 -6.53 17.29 0.03
CA VAL A 181 -7.97 17.08 -0.11
C VAL A 181 -8.20 15.93 -1.06
N VAL A 182 -8.69 14.81 -0.55
CA VAL A 182 -8.88 13.57 -1.32
C VAL A 182 -10.35 13.35 -1.61
N CYS A 183 -10.65 13.09 -2.88
CA CYS A 183 -11.98 12.75 -3.37
C CYS A 183 -12.01 11.29 -3.84
N PRO A 184 -13.10 10.55 -3.62
CA PRO A 184 -13.20 9.17 -4.07
C PRO A 184 -13.16 9.08 -5.58
N ALA A 185 -12.42 8.08 -6.09
CA ALA A 185 -12.51 7.67 -7.46
C ALA A 185 -13.64 6.63 -7.58
N ILE A 186 -14.70 6.91 -8.33
CA ILE A 186 -15.81 5.99 -8.54
C ILE A 186 -15.52 5.13 -9.79
N GLU A 187 -15.56 3.79 -9.68
CA GLU A 187 -15.08 2.88 -10.73
C GLU A 187 -15.92 2.83 -12.01
N GLU A 188 -17.22 3.15 -11.96
CA GLU A 188 -18.15 2.87 -13.07
C GLU A 188 -18.36 3.99 -14.10
N ASN A 189 -17.92 5.23 -13.84
CA ASN A 189 -18.08 6.31 -14.82
C ASN A 189 -17.00 7.39 -14.68
N ASP A 190 -16.03 7.36 -15.59
CA ASP A 190 -14.89 8.29 -15.60
C ASP A 190 -15.30 9.78 -15.63
N GLU A 191 -16.47 10.11 -16.23
CA GLU A 191 -16.99 11.47 -16.26
C GLU A 191 -17.50 11.96 -14.89
N TYR A 192 -18.14 11.08 -14.09
CA TYR A 192 -18.59 11.41 -12.73
C TYR A 192 -17.44 11.64 -11.75
N LYS A 193 -16.35 10.87 -11.88
CA LYS A 193 -15.12 11.04 -11.08
C LYS A 193 -14.50 12.40 -11.27
N MET A 194 -14.36 12.77 -12.52
CA MET A 194 -13.75 14.04 -12.91
C MET A 194 -14.62 15.21 -12.47
N ARG A 195 -15.93 15.09 -12.58
CA ARG A 195 -16.88 16.14 -12.19
C ARG A 195 -16.75 16.44 -10.70
N ASN A 196 -16.70 15.43 -9.85
CA ASN A 196 -16.65 15.62 -8.41
C ASN A 196 -15.33 16.28 -7.95
N VAL A 197 -14.18 15.86 -8.44
CA VAL A 197 -12.90 16.46 -8.06
C VAL A 197 -12.76 17.88 -8.60
N PHE A 198 -13.24 18.16 -9.81
CA PHE A 198 -13.25 19.50 -10.37
C PHE A 198 -14.23 20.44 -9.66
N GLU A 199 -15.43 19.97 -9.33
CA GLU A 199 -16.41 20.75 -8.58
C GLU A 199 -15.87 21.17 -7.21
N ILE A 200 -15.19 20.27 -6.51
CA ILE A 200 -14.55 20.55 -5.22
C ILE A 200 -13.39 21.54 -5.42
N TYR A 201 -12.53 21.32 -6.41
CA TYR A 201 -11.43 22.21 -6.73
C TYR A 201 -11.91 23.63 -7.07
N GLU A 202 -12.91 23.77 -7.96
CA GLU A 202 -13.48 25.06 -8.33
C GLU A 202 -14.19 25.72 -7.14
N GLY A 203 -14.95 24.95 -6.38
CA GLY A 203 -15.64 25.44 -5.18
C GLY A 203 -14.66 25.99 -4.15
N MET A 204 -13.59 25.26 -3.89
CA MET A 204 -12.53 25.71 -2.99
C MET A 204 -11.81 26.94 -3.51
N THR A 205 -11.46 26.99 -4.80
CA THR A 205 -10.78 28.13 -5.43
C THR A 205 -11.63 29.38 -5.38
N LYS A 206 -12.94 29.27 -5.56
CA LYS A 206 -13.88 30.40 -5.46
C LYS A 206 -14.05 30.89 -4.03
N THR A 207 -14.02 29.97 -3.07
CA THR A 207 -14.34 30.26 -1.64
C THR A 207 -13.10 30.70 -0.86
N LEU A 208 -11.95 30.09 -1.12
CA LEU A 208 -10.69 30.31 -0.38
C LEU A 208 -9.78 31.28 -1.12
N LYS A 209 -10.19 32.56 -1.15
CA LYS A 209 -9.39 33.61 -1.82
C LYS A 209 -8.01 33.76 -1.17
N GLY A 210 -6.97 33.76 -1.98
CA GLY A 210 -5.59 33.90 -1.54
C GLY A 210 -4.89 32.61 -1.10
N VAL A 211 -5.56 31.46 -1.21
CA VAL A 211 -4.97 30.14 -1.01
C VAL A 211 -4.58 29.55 -2.37
N ARG A 212 -3.36 29.05 -2.47
CA ARG A 212 -2.83 28.44 -3.69
C ARG A 212 -3.25 26.97 -3.74
N ILE A 213 -4.12 26.64 -4.68
CA ILE A 213 -4.73 25.31 -4.77
C ILE A 213 -4.29 24.62 -6.05
N GLY A 214 -3.72 23.42 -5.91
CA GLY A 214 -3.38 22.53 -7.03
C GLY A 214 -4.41 21.43 -7.21
N LEU A 215 -4.45 20.85 -8.42
CA LEU A 215 -5.30 19.72 -8.78
C LEU A 215 -4.44 18.58 -9.31
N LEU A 216 -4.70 17.35 -8.82
CA LEU A 216 -4.02 16.14 -9.25
C LEU A 216 -5.03 15.01 -9.50
N HIS A 217 -5.03 14.43 -10.70
CA HIS A 217 -5.98 13.35 -11.04
C HIS A 217 -5.40 12.32 -12.01
N GLY A 218 -6.07 11.18 -12.12
CA GLY A 218 -5.59 10.02 -12.89
C GLY A 218 -5.33 10.29 -14.39
N LYS A 219 -6.08 11.21 -15.02
CA LYS A 219 -5.96 11.52 -16.46
C LYS A 219 -4.81 12.46 -16.82
N MET A 220 -4.12 13.03 -15.84
CA MET A 220 -2.91 13.81 -16.10
C MET A 220 -1.77 12.91 -16.58
N THR A 221 -0.94 13.45 -17.45
CA THR A 221 0.31 12.81 -17.86
C THR A 221 1.25 12.64 -16.65
N SER A 222 2.23 11.75 -16.76
CA SER A 222 3.23 11.56 -15.70
C SER A 222 3.99 12.85 -15.41
N GLN A 223 4.33 13.60 -16.44
CA GLN A 223 5.01 14.89 -16.30
C GLN A 223 4.16 15.93 -15.56
N GLU A 224 2.89 16.09 -15.92
CA GLU A 224 1.99 17.03 -15.24
C GLU A 224 1.81 16.67 -13.76
N LYS A 225 1.75 15.37 -13.44
CA LYS A 225 1.70 14.87 -12.06
C LYS A 225 2.96 15.21 -11.29
N GLU A 226 4.14 14.97 -11.88
CA GLU A 226 5.43 15.31 -11.29
C GLU A 226 5.55 16.82 -11.03
N GLU A 227 5.27 17.66 -12.02
CA GLU A 227 5.32 19.12 -11.88
C GLU A 227 4.37 19.64 -10.78
N THR A 228 3.15 19.09 -10.70
CA THR A 228 2.18 19.50 -9.69
C THR A 228 2.63 19.08 -8.28
N MET A 229 3.19 17.90 -8.15
CA MET A 229 3.71 17.40 -6.88
C MET A 229 4.97 18.14 -6.46
N GLU A 230 5.85 18.49 -7.39
CA GLU A 230 7.03 19.33 -7.13
C GLU A 230 6.62 20.70 -6.60
N LYS A 231 5.66 21.38 -7.23
CA LYS A 231 5.09 22.64 -6.74
C LYS A 231 4.52 22.51 -5.33
N PHE A 232 3.84 21.42 -5.05
CA PHE A 232 3.31 21.16 -3.71
C PHE A 232 4.43 20.89 -2.70
N SER A 233 5.43 20.10 -3.05
CA SER A 233 6.59 19.81 -2.20
C SER A 233 7.42 21.09 -1.91
N ASN A 234 7.58 21.96 -2.90
CA ASN A 234 8.28 23.25 -2.77
C ASN A 234 7.46 24.34 -2.07
N HIS A 235 6.28 24.01 -1.55
CA HIS A 235 5.38 24.95 -0.87
C HIS A 235 4.90 26.09 -1.78
N GLU A 236 4.80 25.85 -3.08
CA GLU A 236 4.17 26.77 -4.03
C GLU A 236 2.63 26.60 -4.03
N LEU A 237 2.13 25.48 -3.49
CA LEU A 237 0.72 25.19 -3.29
C LEU A 237 0.45 24.94 -1.81
N ASP A 238 -0.66 25.47 -1.31
CA ASP A 238 -1.11 25.32 0.08
C ASP A 238 -2.07 24.12 0.23
N ILE A 239 -2.89 23.90 -0.79
CA ILE A 239 -3.83 22.78 -0.85
C ILE A 239 -3.60 21.99 -2.14
N LEU A 240 -3.60 20.66 -2.02
CA LEU A 240 -3.61 19.76 -3.17
C LEU A 240 -4.91 18.95 -3.16
N VAL A 241 -5.80 19.26 -4.12
CA VAL A 241 -7.03 18.51 -4.36
C VAL A 241 -6.71 17.34 -5.29
N SER A 242 -7.07 16.13 -4.89
CA SER A 242 -6.71 14.94 -5.65
C SER A 242 -7.77 13.85 -5.59
N THR A 243 -7.75 12.97 -6.58
CA THR A 243 -8.34 11.64 -6.45
C THR A 243 -7.40 10.72 -5.68
N THR A 244 -7.73 9.43 -5.52
CA THR A 244 -6.95 8.42 -4.78
C THR A 244 -5.47 8.25 -5.23
N VAL A 245 -5.02 8.98 -6.26
CA VAL A 245 -3.63 8.96 -6.75
C VAL A 245 -2.60 9.31 -5.67
N ILE A 246 -3.00 10.03 -4.60
CA ILE A 246 -2.13 10.36 -3.45
C ILE A 246 -1.81 9.14 -2.56
N GLU A 247 -2.52 8.03 -2.70
CA GLU A 247 -2.20 6.79 -1.94
C GLU A 247 -0.75 6.35 -2.17
N VAL A 248 -0.14 6.83 -3.24
CA VAL A 248 1.13 6.31 -3.70
C VAL A 248 2.21 7.39 -3.73
N GLY A 249 3.02 7.41 -2.68
CA GLY A 249 4.45 7.58 -2.79
C GLY A 249 5.11 8.92 -2.64
N ILE A 250 4.45 10.08 -2.56
CA ILE A 250 5.19 11.32 -2.31
C ILE A 250 5.00 11.78 -0.88
N ASP A 251 6.12 11.93 -0.20
CA ASP A 251 6.20 12.38 1.17
C ASP A 251 6.45 13.89 1.22
N VAL A 252 5.45 14.66 1.61
CA VAL A 252 5.61 16.11 1.83
C VAL A 252 5.54 16.38 3.32
N ALA A 253 6.69 16.61 3.94
CA ALA A 253 6.83 16.75 5.39
C ALA A 253 5.91 17.83 5.99
N ASN A 254 5.68 18.94 5.27
CA ASN A 254 4.83 20.04 5.73
C ASN A 254 3.32 19.78 5.56
N ALA A 255 2.92 18.75 4.80
CA ALA A 255 1.52 18.40 4.60
C ALA A 255 0.99 17.65 5.82
N SER A 256 0.52 18.37 6.81
CA SER A 256 0.06 17.84 8.10
C SER A 256 -1.45 17.75 8.23
N VAL A 257 -2.21 18.11 7.20
CA VAL A 257 -3.67 18.09 7.20
C VAL A 257 -4.20 17.28 6.02
N MET A 258 -5.14 16.38 6.30
CA MET A 258 -5.84 15.57 5.31
C MET A 258 -7.35 15.82 5.43
N VAL A 259 -8.01 16.10 4.32
CA VAL A 259 -9.47 16.14 4.23
C VAL A 259 -9.91 15.09 3.22
N ILE A 260 -10.78 14.17 3.65
CA ILE A 260 -11.29 13.10 2.77
C ILE A 260 -12.78 13.33 2.55
N TYR A 261 -13.13 13.70 1.33
CA TYR A 261 -14.52 13.84 0.90
C TYR A 261 -15.16 12.47 0.66
N ASP A 262 -16.45 12.37 0.96
CA ASP A 262 -17.21 11.13 0.85
C ASP A 262 -16.48 9.91 1.44
N ALA A 263 -15.89 10.10 2.62
CA ALA A 263 -15.05 9.12 3.31
C ALA A 263 -15.71 7.75 3.48
N HIS A 264 -17.05 7.69 3.50
CA HIS A 264 -17.83 6.44 3.57
C HIS A 264 -17.63 5.52 2.36
N ARG A 265 -17.15 6.05 1.23
CA ARG A 265 -16.87 5.28 0.00
C ARG A 265 -15.51 4.60 0.01
N PHE A 266 -14.65 4.93 0.97
CA PHE A 266 -13.33 4.32 1.10
C PHE A 266 -13.37 3.13 2.04
N GLY A 267 -12.55 2.12 1.75
CA GLY A 267 -12.24 1.06 2.70
C GLY A 267 -11.44 1.60 3.89
N LEU A 268 -11.53 0.94 5.03
CA LEU A 268 -10.81 1.36 6.25
C LEU A 268 -9.29 1.32 6.05
N SER A 269 -8.78 0.33 5.33
CA SER A 269 -7.37 0.23 4.96
C SER A 269 -6.90 1.45 4.16
N THR A 270 -7.69 1.88 3.15
CA THR A 270 -7.40 3.09 2.35
C THR A 270 -7.44 4.35 3.22
N LEU A 271 -8.45 4.49 4.10
CA LEU A 271 -8.51 5.61 5.04
C LEU A 271 -7.30 5.65 5.97
N HIS A 272 -6.84 4.48 6.43
CA HIS A 272 -5.64 4.38 7.26
C HIS A 272 -4.38 4.80 6.48
N GLN A 273 -4.21 4.34 5.25
CA GLN A 273 -3.09 4.72 4.38
C GLN A 273 -3.07 6.22 4.11
N LEU A 274 -4.22 6.82 3.76
CA LEU A 274 -4.37 8.27 3.57
C LEU A 274 -4.04 9.03 4.85
N ARG A 275 -4.59 8.60 6.01
CA ARG A 275 -4.28 9.17 7.32
C ARG A 275 -2.77 9.13 7.61
N GLY A 276 -2.11 8.06 7.24
CA GLY A 276 -0.66 7.88 7.43
C GLY A 276 0.21 8.87 6.65
N ARG A 277 -0.34 9.52 5.63
CA ARG A 277 0.39 10.51 4.80
C ARG A 277 0.63 11.85 5.50
N VAL A 278 -0.10 12.19 6.56
CA VAL A 278 -0.04 13.50 7.22
C VAL A 278 0.58 13.48 8.62
N ALA A 279 1.42 12.54 8.95
CA ALA A 279 2.02 12.45 10.30
C ALA A 279 3.52 12.13 10.23
N ARG A 280 4.23 12.73 9.29
CA ARG A 280 5.63 12.36 9.03
C ARG A 280 6.66 13.31 9.61
N ASP A 281 6.24 14.50 10.09
CA ASP A 281 7.09 15.47 10.75
C ASP A 281 6.71 15.63 12.24
N LYS A 282 7.43 16.48 12.96
CA LYS A 282 7.19 16.84 14.36
C LYS A 282 5.84 17.51 14.60
N ASN A 283 5.19 18.01 13.54
CA ASN A 283 3.88 18.63 13.59
C ASN A 283 2.79 17.61 13.83
N GLN A 284 1.78 17.98 14.65
CA GLN A 284 0.58 17.17 14.84
C GLN A 284 -0.17 17.00 13.53
N GLY A 285 -0.41 15.76 13.09
CA GLY A 285 -1.23 15.43 11.93
C GLY A 285 -2.73 15.48 12.24
N TYR A 286 -3.53 15.93 11.28
CA TYR A 286 -4.99 15.99 11.35
C TYR A 286 -5.61 15.31 10.13
N CYS A 287 -6.64 14.50 10.36
CA CYS A 287 -7.40 13.84 9.30
C CYS A 287 -8.90 14.11 9.50
N PHE A 288 -9.52 14.77 8.54
CA PHE A 288 -10.95 15.12 8.57
C PHE A 288 -11.71 14.24 7.58
N LEU A 289 -12.62 13.43 8.08
CA LEU A 289 -13.47 12.52 7.32
C LEU A 289 -14.83 13.19 7.08
N LEU A 290 -15.12 13.56 5.84
CA LEU A 290 -16.40 14.16 5.47
C LEU A 290 -17.32 13.10 4.84
N SER A 291 -18.58 13.05 5.23
CA SER A 291 -19.56 12.16 4.60
C SER A 291 -20.94 12.77 4.51
N ALA A 292 -21.57 12.58 3.35
CA ALA A 292 -22.98 12.92 3.14
C ALA A 292 -23.92 11.73 3.43
N SER A 293 -23.38 10.55 3.73
CA SER A 293 -24.16 9.34 3.97
C SER A 293 -25.04 9.48 5.23
N ASN A 294 -26.27 8.94 5.15
CA ASN A 294 -27.17 8.73 6.27
C ASN A 294 -27.21 7.26 6.71
N ASP A 295 -26.47 6.38 6.08
CA ASP A 295 -26.35 4.98 6.46
C ASP A 295 -25.71 4.85 7.84
N PRO A 296 -26.41 4.26 8.84
CA PRO A 296 -25.88 4.12 10.18
C PRO A 296 -24.57 3.33 10.24
N GLN A 297 -24.41 2.26 9.44
CA GLN A 297 -23.22 1.44 9.42
C GLN A 297 -22.01 2.21 8.90
N ALA A 298 -22.21 2.99 7.81
CA ALA A 298 -21.16 3.83 7.26
C ALA A 298 -20.72 4.91 8.26
N ILE A 299 -21.65 5.52 8.97
CA ILE A 299 -21.38 6.54 10.01
C ILE A 299 -20.64 5.92 11.20
N GLU A 300 -21.08 4.76 11.68
CA GLU A 300 -20.42 4.03 12.77
C GLU A 300 -18.97 3.69 12.42
N ARG A 301 -18.75 3.17 11.22
CA ARG A 301 -17.39 2.87 10.69
C ARG A 301 -16.49 4.09 10.69
N LEU A 302 -16.99 5.26 10.25
CA LEU A 302 -16.19 6.49 10.22
C LEU A 302 -15.93 7.04 11.62
N LYS A 303 -16.89 6.95 12.55
CA LYS A 303 -16.69 7.30 13.94
C LYS A 303 -15.68 6.36 14.61
N LYS A 304 -15.73 5.07 14.30
CA LYS A 304 -14.75 4.12 14.83
C LYS A 304 -13.33 4.46 14.37
N MET A 305 -13.19 4.99 13.16
CA MET A 305 -11.89 5.45 12.65
C MET A 305 -11.26 6.61 13.46
N GLU A 306 -12.08 7.39 14.22
CA GLU A 306 -11.57 8.39 15.15
C GLU A 306 -10.86 7.77 16.36
N GLU A 307 -11.29 6.58 16.79
CA GLU A 307 -10.78 5.87 17.96
C GLU A 307 -9.56 5.01 17.64
N LEU A 308 -9.58 4.37 16.45
CA LEU A 308 -8.53 3.45 16.01
C LEU A 308 -7.21 4.19 15.74
N LYS A 309 -6.14 3.81 16.43
CA LYS A 309 -4.85 4.53 16.41
C LYS A 309 -3.85 3.95 15.44
N ASP A 310 -3.78 2.65 15.33
CA ASP A 310 -2.79 1.98 14.51
C ASP A 310 -3.41 1.10 13.41
N GLY A 311 -2.56 0.57 12.51
CA GLY A 311 -2.98 -0.25 11.38
C GLY A 311 -3.52 -1.62 11.80
N PHE A 312 -3.05 -2.18 12.92
CA PHE A 312 -3.52 -3.48 13.42
C PHE A 312 -4.94 -3.37 13.95
N GLU A 313 -5.23 -2.31 14.73
CA GLU A 313 -6.58 -2.04 15.21
C GLU A 313 -7.56 -1.82 14.04
N VAL A 314 -7.14 -1.05 13.02
CA VAL A 314 -7.94 -0.81 11.81
C VAL A 314 -8.20 -2.10 11.05
N SER A 315 -7.18 -2.92 10.86
CA SER A 315 -7.30 -4.19 10.14
C SER A 315 -8.19 -5.18 10.86
N ASN A 316 -8.03 -5.32 12.17
CA ASN A 316 -8.89 -6.17 12.98
C ASN A 316 -10.36 -5.72 12.91
N TYR A 317 -10.61 -4.41 13.01
CA TYR A 317 -11.96 -3.87 12.91
C TYR A 317 -12.56 -4.05 11.50
N ASP A 318 -11.79 -3.84 10.43
CA ASP A 318 -12.25 -4.06 9.04
C ASP A 318 -12.61 -5.53 8.81
N LEU A 319 -11.83 -6.46 9.40
CA LEU A 319 -12.07 -7.88 9.37
C LEU A 319 -13.41 -8.26 10.05
N HIS A 320 -13.65 -7.73 11.25
CA HIS A 320 -14.91 -7.96 11.98
C HIS A 320 -16.13 -7.44 11.20
N MET A 321 -15.99 -6.29 10.54
CA MET A 321 -17.11 -5.67 9.82
C MET A 321 -17.46 -6.34 8.49
N ARG A 322 -16.46 -6.81 7.75
CA ARG A 322 -16.63 -7.39 6.41
C ARG A 322 -16.70 -8.90 6.42
N GLY A 323 -16.19 -9.51 7.48
CA GLY A 323 -15.88 -10.93 7.52
C GLY A 323 -14.64 -11.29 6.68
N PRO A 324 -14.04 -12.44 6.96
CA PRO A 324 -12.81 -12.87 6.32
C PRO A 324 -12.92 -13.05 4.80
N GLY A 325 -14.07 -13.43 4.31
CA GLY A 325 -14.31 -13.75 2.89
C GLY A 325 -14.14 -12.56 1.93
N ASP A 326 -14.51 -11.36 2.35
CA ASP A 326 -14.44 -10.17 1.49
C ASP A 326 -13.04 -9.53 1.51
N ILE A 327 -12.34 -9.59 2.65
CA ILE A 327 -10.99 -9.00 2.78
C ILE A 327 -9.94 -9.84 2.05
N LEU A 328 -10.12 -11.14 2.07
CA LEU A 328 -9.20 -12.08 1.47
C LEU A 328 -9.39 -12.26 -0.04
N GLY A 329 -10.40 -11.59 -0.62
CA GLY A 329 -10.77 -11.79 -2.02
C GLY A 329 -11.30 -13.19 -2.31
N ILE A 330 -11.67 -13.96 -1.27
CA ILE A 330 -12.12 -15.36 -1.38
C ILE A 330 -13.32 -15.46 -2.31
N ARG A 331 -14.23 -14.47 -2.31
CA ARG A 331 -15.36 -14.43 -3.23
C ARG A 331 -14.96 -14.20 -4.69
N GLN A 332 -13.79 -13.60 -4.94
CA GLN A 332 -13.30 -13.36 -6.31
C GLN A 332 -12.30 -14.42 -6.77
N SER A 333 -11.59 -15.07 -5.84
CA SER A 333 -10.51 -15.99 -6.15
C SER A 333 -10.86 -17.48 -5.99
N GLY A 334 -12.13 -17.81 -5.62
CA GLY A 334 -12.54 -19.19 -5.51
C GLY A 334 -11.87 -20.00 -4.39
N MET A 335 -11.25 -19.35 -3.40
CA MET A 335 -10.63 -20.06 -2.27
C MET A 335 -11.66 -20.87 -1.50
N PRO A 336 -11.28 -22.07 -0.99
CA PRO A 336 -12.18 -22.94 -0.24
C PRO A 336 -12.68 -22.23 1.02
N CYS A 337 -14.00 -22.19 1.19
CA CYS A 337 -14.59 -21.87 2.48
C CYS A 337 -14.11 -22.91 3.51
N LEU A 338 -13.87 -22.51 4.75
CA LEU A 338 -13.70 -23.47 5.83
C LEU A 338 -14.90 -24.43 5.83
N VAL A 339 -14.65 -25.72 5.74
CA VAL A 339 -15.70 -26.74 5.77
C VAL A 339 -16.34 -26.76 7.16
N PHE A 340 -15.54 -26.50 8.19
CA PHE A 340 -15.93 -26.40 9.59
C PHE A 340 -15.21 -25.24 10.25
N GLY A 341 -15.90 -24.54 11.15
CA GLY A 341 -15.32 -23.47 11.94
C GLY A 341 -15.60 -22.06 11.42
N ASP A 342 -15.31 -21.11 12.29
CA ASP A 342 -15.50 -19.68 12.10
C ASP A 342 -14.15 -18.99 12.29
N PHE A 343 -13.68 -18.23 11.29
CA PHE A 343 -12.38 -17.56 11.33
C PHE A 343 -12.18 -16.61 12.52
N GLU A 344 -13.27 -16.10 13.08
CA GLU A 344 -13.21 -15.18 14.22
C GLU A 344 -13.25 -15.92 15.56
N LYS A 345 -14.12 -16.92 15.68
CA LYS A 345 -14.37 -17.62 16.94
C LYS A 345 -13.35 -18.71 17.21
N ASP A 346 -12.82 -19.33 16.17
CA ASP A 346 -12.00 -20.52 16.24
C ASP A 346 -10.50 -20.27 15.99
N GLN A 347 -10.02 -19.02 16.24
CA GLN A 347 -8.62 -18.65 16.03
C GLN A 347 -7.62 -19.56 16.75
N ALA A 348 -7.91 -19.90 18.01
CA ALA A 348 -7.06 -20.78 18.79
C ALA A 348 -7.03 -22.22 18.20
N MET A 349 -8.15 -22.69 17.65
CA MET A 349 -8.23 -23.99 16.97
C MET A 349 -7.43 -23.94 15.67
N MET A 350 -7.49 -22.86 14.91
CA MET A 350 -6.71 -22.70 13.68
C MET A 350 -5.19 -22.71 13.96
N GLU A 351 -4.74 -22.06 15.03
CA GLU A 351 -3.34 -22.12 15.46
C GLU A 351 -2.91 -23.55 15.81
N THR A 352 -3.77 -24.26 16.54
CA THR A 352 -3.54 -25.69 16.86
C THR A 352 -3.47 -26.55 15.60
N CYS A 353 -4.41 -26.37 14.66
CA CYS A 353 -4.40 -27.12 13.39
C CYS A 353 -3.13 -26.85 12.56
N ILE A 354 -2.64 -25.59 12.53
CA ILE A 354 -1.38 -25.25 11.85
C ILE A 354 -0.18 -25.95 12.52
N HIS A 355 -0.16 -25.97 13.85
CA HIS A 355 0.89 -26.66 14.61
C HIS A 355 0.87 -28.15 14.33
N ASP A 356 -0.30 -28.80 14.46
CA ASP A 356 -0.47 -30.22 14.26
C ASP A 356 -0.15 -30.62 12.80
N ALA A 357 -0.52 -29.79 11.81
CA ALA A 357 -0.16 -30.02 10.42
C ALA A 357 1.36 -30.02 10.21
N LYS A 358 2.09 -29.11 10.87
CA LYS A 358 3.57 -29.08 10.81
C LYS A 358 4.20 -30.31 11.45
N GLU A 359 3.67 -30.80 12.57
CA GLU A 359 4.13 -32.04 13.19
C GLU A 359 3.86 -33.26 12.29
N ILE A 360 2.66 -33.37 11.72
CA ILE A 360 2.29 -34.44 10.79
C ILE A 360 3.22 -34.47 9.57
N ILE A 361 3.60 -33.31 9.03
CA ILE A 361 4.52 -33.21 7.88
C ILE A 361 5.94 -33.68 8.25
N GLN A 362 6.38 -33.48 9.50
CA GLN A 362 7.70 -33.89 9.97
C GLN A 362 7.76 -35.38 10.29
N ASP A 363 6.62 -35.99 10.69
CA ASP A 363 6.48 -37.39 10.91
C ASP A 363 6.13 -38.15 9.61
N GLN A 364 6.10 -39.47 9.62
CA GLN A 364 5.68 -40.25 8.45
C GLN A 364 4.21 -39.99 8.11
N ILE A 365 3.99 -39.26 7.00
CA ILE A 365 2.62 -38.94 6.52
C ILE A 365 1.94 -40.27 6.11
N ASP A 366 0.72 -40.50 6.61
CA ASP A 366 -0.13 -41.61 6.21
C ASP A 366 -0.52 -41.49 4.71
N VAL A 367 -0.51 -42.62 4.00
CA VAL A 367 -0.82 -42.69 2.57
C VAL A 367 -2.24 -42.17 2.28
N ASP A 368 -3.20 -42.45 3.16
CA ASP A 368 -4.59 -41.98 3.00
C ASP A 368 -4.68 -40.44 3.13
N LEU A 369 -3.90 -39.85 4.04
CA LEU A 369 -3.81 -38.40 4.20
C LEU A 369 -3.13 -37.74 2.98
N LEU A 370 -2.08 -38.37 2.44
CA LEU A 370 -1.42 -37.90 1.20
C LEU A 370 -2.39 -37.91 0.02
N LEU A 371 -3.18 -39.00 -0.15
CA LEU A 371 -4.19 -39.07 -1.20
C LEU A 371 -5.27 -37.98 -1.03
N TYR A 372 -5.74 -37.76 0.21
CA TYR A 372 -6.72 -36.72 0.49
C TYR A 372 -6.18 -35.31 0.13
N VAL A 373 -4.96 -34.97 0.59
CA VAL A 373 -4.31 -33.69 0.31
C VAL A 373 -4.05 -33.53 -1.20
N SER A 374 -3.57 -34.55 -1.90
CA SER A 374 -3.35 -34.51 -3.35
C SER A 374 -4.65 -34.23 -4.12
N ASN A 375 -5.74 -34.92 -3.76
CA ASN A 375 -7.07 -34.70 -4.35
C ASN A 375 -7.58 -33.27 -4.04
N ALA A 376 -7.33 -32.73 -2.85
CA ALA A 376 -7.73 -31.40 -2.47
C ALA A 376 -6.92 -30.34 -3.27
N ILE A 377 -5.61 -30.56 -3.49
CA ILE A 377 -4.74 -29.68 -4.29
C ILE A 377 -5.15 -29.70 -5.77
N GLU A 378 -5.43 -30.89 -6.34
CA GLU A 378 -5.90 -31.00 -7.71
C GLU A 378 -7.24 -30.27 -7.91
N ASN A 379 -8.16 -30.38 -6.97
CA ASN A 379 -9.41 -29.64 -7.00
C ASN A 379 -9.22 -28.14 -6.79
N ALA A 380 -8.21 -27.68 -6.03
CA ALA A 380 -7.90 -26.28 -5.85
C ALA A 380 -7.24 -25.64 -7.08
N GLN A 381 -6.54 -26.41 -7.92
CA GLN A 381 -5.94 -25.91 -9.17
C GLN A 381 -6.97 -25.46 -10.22
N TYR A 382 -8.24 -25.83 -10.06
CA TYR A 382 -9.32 -25.31 -10.90
C TYR A 382 -9.79 -23.89 -10.52
N PHE A 383 -9.20 -23.28 -9.48
CA PHE A 383 -9.56 -21.95 -8.98
C PHE A 383 -8.44 -20.91 -9.19
N ASP A 384 -7.43 -21.19 -10.04
CA ASP A 384 -6.40 -20.25 -10.49
C ASP A 384 -6.85 -19.40 -11.71
#